data_9b9b88604f04413646cde1f253e23eea
#
_entry.id   9b9b88604f04413646cde1f253e23eea
#
_cell.length_a   1.000
_cell.length_b   1.000
_cell.length_c   1.000
_cell.angle_alpha   90.00
_cell.angle_beta   90.00
_cell.angle_gamma   90.00
#
_symmetry.space_group_name_H-M   'P 1'
#
loop_
_entity.id
_entity.type
_entity.pdbx_description
1 polymer ?
#
loop_
_entity_poly.entity_id
_entity_poly.type
_entity_poly.pdbx_seq_one_letter_code
_entity_poly.pdbx_strand_id
1 'polypeptide(L)'
;MSFFQPAPGAVLSHDIADYPDGIVLPIDKPYRWTSADVIRKVKFAAFRHFRKKNLKVGHAGTLDPLATGVLLVCLGPACKRAQEFQDHDKEYVAGIRFGATTPSYDLEKEVDRMFPYDQVTEEAVRAVLPSFLGPQEQVAPLFSAKSVDGVRAYEMARKLYRNAQKGILDSDFDAAALETLHRSRITISDLELLDYVEAAAVPSRTNFFSPEKRSKKSCPTPDAAATCSQIVISSVAEGGVEKSASSRINVADTSSLGLPEARIRIACSKGTYIRAFARDLGEALGTGAHLSGLVRTKTGAFQLEDALSLEEALALLAD
;
A
#
# COMPACT_ATOMS: atom_id res chain seq x y z
N MET A 1 -14.81 16.43 -17.96
CA MET A 1 -15.45 15.10 -18.24
C MET A 1 -15.75 14.45 -16.91
N SER A 2 -17.01 14.15 -16.67
CA SER A 2 -17.49 13.59 -15.39
C SER A 2 -17.50 12.05 -15.48
N PHE A 3 -17.07 11.36 -14.46
CA PHE A 3 -17.34 9.95 -14.23
C PHE A 3 -18.33 9.83 -13.08
N PHE A 4 -19.03 8.71 -12.98
CA PHE A 4 -19.92 8.46 -11.87
C PHE A 4 -19.13 7.82 -10.70
N GLN A 5 -19.20 8.46 -9.53
CA GLN A 5 -18.69 7.92 -8.28
C GLN A 5 -19.88 7.68 -7.34
N PRO A 6 -20.24 6.43 -7.08
CA PRO A 6 -21.36 6.15 -6.17
C PRO A 6 -20.97 6.44 -4.73
N ALA A 7 -21.91 7.04 -3.99
CA ALA A 7 -21.84 7.12 -2.54
C ALA A 7 -22.22 5.77 -1.89
N PRO A 8 -21.85 5.54 -0.63
CA PRO A 8 -22.32 4.39 0.12
C PRO A 8 -23.86 4.30 0.11
N GLY A 9 -24.40 3.13 -0.23
CA GLY A 9 -25.86 2.91 -0.30
C GLY A 9 -26.56 3.45 -1.56
N ALA A 10 -25.81 3.95 -2.55
CA ALA A 10 -26.37 4.31 -3.85
C ALA A 10 -26.96 3.06 -4.54
N VAL A 11 -27.96 3.25 -5.38
CA VAL A 11 -28.51 2.20 -6.25
C VAL A 11 -28.01 2.44 -7.67
N LEU A 12 -27.37 1.44 -8.25
CA LEU A 12 -26.90 1.51 -9.63
C LEU A 12 -27.97 0.99 -10.60
N SER A 13 -28.07 1.65 -11.76
CA SER A 13 -28.82 1.08 -12.90
C SER A 13 -28.16 -0.19 -13.38
N HIS A 14 -28.95 -1.15 -13.82
CA HIS A 14 -28.46 -2.40 -14.42
C HIS A 14 -27.94 -2.24 -15.86
N ASP A 15 -28.14 -1.06 -16.48
CA ASP A 15 -27.56 -0.77 -17.79
C ASP A 15 -26.32 0.11 -17.65
N ILE A 16 -25.15 -0.42 -18.04
CA ILE A 16 -23.90 0.35 -18.08
C ILE A 16 -23.95 1.53 -19.07
N ALA A 17 -24.90 1.56 -20.01
CA ALA A 17 -25.07 2.66 -20.91
C ALA A 17 -25.57 3.95 -20.22
N ASP A 18 -26.21 3.82 -19.06
CA ASP A 18 -26.59 4.98 -18.22
C ASP A 18 -25.37 5.69 -17.61
N TYR A 19 -24.19 5.10 -17.75
CA TYR A 19 -22.90 5.65 -17.29
C TYR A 19 -21.95 5.88 -18.48
N PRO A 20 -22.18 6.89 -19.32
CA PRO A 20 -21.43 7.09 -20.56
C PRO A 20 -19.94 7.31 -20.36
N ASP A 21 -19.54 7.90 -19.23
CA ASP A 21 -18.14 8.09 -18.84
C ASP A 21 -17.59 6.96 -17.94
N GLY A 22 -18.42 5.98 -17.64
CA GLY A 22 -18.11 4.84 -16.77
C GLY A 22 -18.21 5.17 -15.28
N ILE A 23 -17.88 4.19 -14.47
CA ILE A 23 -17.96 4.26 -13.01
C ILE A 23 -16.58 4.13 -12.42
N VAL A 24 -16.27 4.93 -11.39
CA VAL A 24 -15.04 4.82 -10.57
C VAL A 24 -15.46 4.50 -9.15
N LEU A 25 -14.99 3.37 -8.64
CA LEU A 25 -15.20 2.91 -7.27
C LEU A 25 -13.90 3.12 -6.49
N PRO A 26 -13.80 4.12 -5.61
CA PRO A 26 -12.73 4.16 -4.62
C PRO A 26 -13.01 3.08 -3.57
N ILE A 27 -12.13 2.08 -3.48
CA ILE A 27 -12.29 0.95 -2.57
C ILE A 27 -11.15 0.96 -1.55
N ASP A 28 -11.48 0.87 -0.26
CA ASP A 28 -10.50 0.56 0.77
C ASP A 28 -10.05 -0.89 0.59
N LYS A 29 -8.84 -1.07 0.02
CA LYS A 29 -8.32 -2.40 -0.29
C LYS A 29 -8.05 -3.17 1.00
N PRO A 30 -8.63 -4.36 1.18
CA PRO A 30 -8.40 -5.14 2.38
C PRO A 30 -6.92 -5.56 2.53
N TYR A 31 -6.46 -5.67 3.78
CA TYR A 31 -5.16 -6.21 4.13
C TYR A 31 -4.99 -7.64 3.63
N ARG A 32 -3.80 -7.99 3.13
CA ARG A 32 -3.43 -9.29 2.54
C ARG A 32 -4.17 -9.64 1.25
N TRP A 33 -4.79 -8.66 0.61
CA TRP A 33 -5.38 -8.81 -0.71
C TRP A 33 -4.48 -8.15 -1.76
N THR A 34 -4.29 -8.82 -2.90
CA THR A 34 -3.70 -8.15 -4.07
C THR A 34 -4.72 -7.24 -4.74
N SER A 35 -4.26 -6.19 -5.42
CA SER A 35 -5.15 -5.37 -6.27
C SER A 35 -5.88 -6.22 -7.32
N ALA A 36 -5.25 -7.28 -7.83
CA ALA A 36 -5.85 -8.22 -8.78
C ALA A 36 -6.99 -9.05 -8.17
N ASP A 37 -6.92 -9.39 -6.88
CA ASP A 37 -8.00 -10.12 -6.20
C ASP A 37 -9.24 -9.24 -6.06
N VAL A 38 -9.07 -7.97 -5.69
CA VAL A 38 -10.16 -6.99 -5.64
C VAL A 38 -10.80 -6.86 -7.02
N ILE A 39 -9.99 -6.65 -8.07
CA ILE A 39 -10.50 -6.56 -9.46
C ILE A 39 -11.28 -7.81 -9.85
N ARG A 40 -10.81 -9.00 -9.52
CA ARG A 40 -11.48 -10.25 -9.86
C ARG A 40 -12.86 -10.34 -9.21
N LYS A 41 -12.97 -9.97 -7.92
CA LYS A 41 -14.25 -9.95 -7.19
C LYS A 41 -15.21 -8.91 -7.76
N VAL A 42 -14.76 -7.67 -7.93
CA VAL A 42 -15.59 -6.59 -8.50
C VAL A 42 -16.02 -6.91 -9.94
N LYS A 43 -15.11 -7.46 -10.76
CA LYS A 43 -15.40 -7.84 -12.14
C LYS A 43 -16.50 -8.90 -12.20
N PHE A 44 -16.46 -9.90 -11.34
CA PHE A 44 -17.50 -10.94 -11.29
C PHE A 44 -18.87 -10.35 -10.91
N ALA A 45 -18.91 -9.52 -9.87
CA ALA A 45 -20.14 -8.83 -9.44
C ALA A 45 -20.68 -7.90 -10.55
N ALA A 46 -19.82 -7.08 -11.15
CA ALA A 46 -20.20 -6.17 -12.23
C ALA A 46 -20.74 -6.90 -13.48
N PHE A 47 -20.19 -8.07 -13.82
CA PHE A 47 -20.73 -8.88 -14.94
C PHE A 47 -22.14 -9.38 -14.68
N ARG A 48 -22.46 -9.73 -13.45
CA ARG A 48 -23.81 -10.15 -13.05
C ARG A 48 -24.76 -8.98 -13.08
N HIS A 49 -24.42 -7.89 -12.38
CA HIS A 49 -25.22 -6.68 -12.25
C HIS A 49 -25.59 -6.08 -13.61
N PHE A 50 -24.60 -5.83 -14.49
CA PHE A 50 -24.83 -5.23 -15.80
C PHE A 50 -25.15 -6.25 -16.89
N ARG A 51 -25.22 -7.55 -16.60
CA ARG A 51 -25.45 -8.64 -17.56
C ARG A 51 -24.56 -8.57 -18.82
N LYS A 52 -23.37 -8.01 -18.67
CA LYS A 52 -22.44 -7.72 -19.78
C LYS A 52 -21.10 -8.44 -19.61
N LYS A 53 -20.93 -9.59 -20.30
CA LYS A 53 -19.73 -10.45 -20.20
C LYS A 53 -18.41 -9.76 -20.58
N ASN A 54 -18.44 -8.77 -21.48
CA ASN A 54 -17.24 -8.08 -21.97
C ASN A 54 -17.03 -6.71 -21.33
N LEU A 55 -17.63 -6.45 -20.16
CA LEU A 55 -17.43 -5.21 -19.43
C LEU A 55 -15.95 -5.08 -19.01
N LYS A 56 -15.32 -3.99 -19.39
CA LYS A 56 -13.95 -3.70 -18.93
C LYS A 56 -13.97 -3.32 -17.46
N VAL A 57 -13.09 -3.94 -16.68
CA VAL A 57 -12.85 -3.63 -15.27
C VAL A 57 -11.35 -3.61 -15.04
N GLY A 58 -10.86 -2.56 -14.44
CA GLY A 58 -9.43 -2.37 -14.16
C GLY A 58 -9.23 -1.48 -12.93
N HIS A 59 -7.98 -1.24 -12.55
CA HIS A 59 -7.64 -0.33 -11.45
C HIS A 59 -6.64 0.73 -11.90
N ALA A 60 -6.61 1.83 -11.18
CA ALA A 60 -5.66 2.91 -11.37
C ALA A 60 -4.68 2.97 -10.18
N GLY A 61 -3.51 2.36 -10.36
CA GLY A 61 -2.44 2.32 -9.36
C GLY A 61 -2.52 1.12 -8.41
N THR A 62 -1.59 0.19 -8.59
CA THR A 62 -1.44 -1.00 -7.74
C THR A 62 -1.15 -0.61 -6.29
N LEU A 63 -1.70 -1.37 -5.35
CA LEU A 63 -1.26 -1.44 -3.96
C LEU A 63 -0.66 -2.82 -3.70
N ASP A 64 0.43 -2.83 -2.95
CA ASP A 64 1.06 -4.06 -2.49
C ASP A 64 0.10 -4.88 -1.61
N PRO A 65 0.29 -6.19 -1.50
CA PRO A 65 -0.64 -7.04 -0.74
C PRO A 65 -0.84 -6.62 0.71
N LEU A 66 0.24 -6.21 1.39
CA LEU A 66 0.20 -5.79 2.79
C LEU A 66 -0.19 -4.31 2.98
N ALA A 67 -0.31 -3.53 1.90
CA ALA A 67 -0.85 -2.19 1.95
C ALA A 67 -2.38 -2.22 1.94
N THR A 68 -3.00 -1.22 2.58
CA THR A 68 -4.46 -0.96 2.57
C THR A 68 -4.75 0.43 2.01
N GLY A 69 -6.01 0.81 1.98
CA GLY A 69 -6.43 2.15 1.56
C GLY A 69 -6.90 2.25 0.12
N VAL A 70 -7.01 3.47 -0.37
CA VAL A 70 -7.72 3.82 -1.60
C VAL A 70 -7.17 3.11 -2.83
N LEU A 71 -7.94 2.17 -3.38
CA LEU A 71 -7.72 1.55 -4.69
C LEU A 71 -8.84 2.00 -5.63
N LEU A 72 -8.50 2.72 -6.69
CA LEU A 72 -9.49 3.16 -7.67
C LEU A 72 -9.79 2.03 -8.65
N VAL A 73 -11.01 1.52 -8.62
CA VAL A 73 -11.52 0.51 -9.54
C VAL A 73 -12.40 1.16 -10.58
N CYS A 74 -12.05 0.97 -11.86
CA CYS A 74 -12.74 1.56 -13.01
C CYS A 74 -13.61 0.53 -13.70
N LEU A 75 -14.86 0.89 -14.02
CA LEU A 75 -15.81 0.07 -14.74
C LEU A 75 -16.18 0.70 -16.09
N GLY A 76 -16.24 -0.08 -17.14
CA GLY A 76 -16.67 0.36 -18.48
C GLY A 76 -15.73 1.42 -19.08
N PRO A 77 -16.29 2.53 -19.62
CA PRO A 77 -15.51 3.60 -20.23
C PRO A 77 -14.46 4.25 -19.33
N ALA A 78 -14.67 4.29 -18.00
CA ALA A 78 -13.71 4.83 -17.04
C ALA A 78 -12.34 4.12 -17.08
N CYS A 79 -12.28 2.86 -17.55
CA CYS A 79 -11.01 2.16 -17.74
C CYS A 79 -10.07 2.85 -18.73
N LYS A 80 -10.57 3.66 -19.67
CA LYS A 80 -9.75 4.42 -20.62
C LYS A 80 -8.99 5.55 -19.92
N ARG A 81 -9.49 6.00 -18.78
CA ARG A 81 -8.91 7.07 -17.96
C ARG A 81 -8.00 6.54 -16.84
N ALA A 82 -7.77 5.24 -16.77
CA ALA A 82 -6.97 4.66 -15.70
C ALA A 82 -5.57 5.28 -15.60
N GLN A 83 -4.97 5.67 -16.75
CA GLN A 83 -3.67 6.34 -16.74
C GLN A 83 -3.75 7.74 -16.11
N GLU A 84 -4.78 8.52 -16.39
CA GLU A 84 -5.02 9.82 -15.77
C GLU A 84 -5.08 9.69 -14.25
N PHE A 85 -5.85 8.73 -13.73
CA PHE A 85 -5.93 8.47 -12.29
C PHE A 85 -4.61 7.96 -11.70
N GLN A 86 -3.83 7.19 -12.47
CA GLN A 86 -2.49 6.78 -12.04
C GLN A 86 -1.51 7.95 -11.93
N ASP A 87 -1.73 9.00 -12.71
CA ASP A 87 -0.86 10.17 -12.75
C ASP A 87 -1.10 11.15 -11.59
N HIS A 88 -2.21 11.01 -10.87
CA HIS A 88 -2.48 11.82 -9.69
C HIS A 88 -1.42 11.60 -8.59
N ASP A 89 -1.23 12.61 -7.75
CA ASP A 89 -0.45 12.50 -6.52
C ASP A 89 -1.14 11.57 -5.53
N LYS A 90 -0.36 10.98 -4.66
CA LYS A 90 -0.82 10.05 -3.61
C LYS A 90 -0.35 10.54 -2.25
N GLU A 91 -1.13 10.18 -1.24
CA GLU A 91 -0.73 10.33 0.13
C GLU A 91 -0.79 8.97 0.83
N TYR A 92 0.20 8.73 1.67
CA TYR A 92 0.32 7.51 2.44
C TYR A 92 0.59 7.82 3.91
N VAL A 93 0.16 6.91 4.77
CA VAL A 93 0.67 6.78 6.13
C VAL A 93 1.44 5.47 6.21
N ALA A 94 2.73 5.57 6.50
CA ALA A 94 3.66 4.46 6.57
C ALA A 94 4.16 4.25 7.99
N GLY A 95 4.11 3.02 8.49
CA GLY A 95 4.89 2.58 9.63
C GLY A 95 6.23 2.08 9.15
N ILE A 96 7.31 2.57 9.72
CA ILE A 96 8.68 2.24 9.35
C ILE A 96 9.42 1.78 10.59
N ARG A 97 9.87 0.52 10.60
CA ARG A 97 10.73 -0.06 11.64
C ARG A 97 12.17 0.04 11.25
N PHE A 98 12.97 0.51 12.19
CA PHE A 98 14.42 0.67 12.04
C PHE A 98 15.17 -0.46 12.74
N GLY A 99 16.43 -0.70 12.35
CA GLY A 99 17.27 -1.73 12.94
C GLY A 99 17.21 -3.08 12.25
N ALA A 100 16.37 -3.25 11.24
CA ALA A 100 16.30 -4.48 10.45
C ALA A 100 15.86 -4.23 9.03
N THR A 101 16.32 -5.06 8.10
CA THR A 101 15.80 -5.12 6.72
C THR A 101 15.08 -6.43 6.46
N THR A 102 14.26 -6.42 5.41
CA THR A 102 13.71 -7.60 4.78
C THR A 102 13.98 -7.51 3.27
N PRO A 103 14.06 -8.62 2.53
CA PRO A 103 14.34 -8.60 1.09
C PRO A 103 13.32 -7.80 0.27
N SER A 104 12.10 -7.65 0.77
CA SER A 104 11.01 -6.88 0.12
C SER A 104 10.86 -5.46 0.67
N TYR A 105 11.57 -5.11 1.75
CA TYR A 105 11.41 -3.88 2.54
C TYR A 105 10.00 -3.68 3.10
N ASP A 106 9.28 -4.80 3.30
CA ASP A 106 8.00 -4.91 4.00
C ASP A 106 7.91 -6.27 4.72
N LEU A 107 6.77 -6.60 5.32
CA LEU A 107 6.57 -7.84 6.05
C LEU A 107 6.20 -9.06 5.19
N GLU A 108 6.31 -9.01 3.84
CA GLU A 108 6.11 -10.20 2.99
C GLU A 108 7.24 -11.24 3.17
N LYS A 109 8.39 -10.83 3.68
CA LYS A 109 9.56 -11.67 3.91
C LYS A 109 10.08 -11.51 5.32
N GLU A 110 10.69 -12.57 5.83
CA GLU A 110 11.39 -12.57 7.10
C GLU A 110 12.59 -11.60 7.07
N VAL A 111 13.00 -11.15 8.26
CA VAL A 111 14.20 -10.34 8.43
C VAL A 111 15.42 -11.07 7.87
N ASP A 112 16.16 -10.41 7.02
CA ASP A 112 17.39 -10.91 6.42
C ASP A 112 18.64 -10.31 7.07
N ARG A 113 18.54 -9.12 7.66
CA ARG A 113 19.68 -8.44 8.25
C ARG A 113 19.27 -7.55 9.43
N MET A 114 20.08 -7.58 10.51
CA MET A 114 19.96 -6.69 11.66
C MET A 114 21.06 -5.62 11.61
N PHE A 115 20.76 -4.44 12.14
CA PHE A 115 21.65 -3.29 12.19
C PHE A 115 21.62 -2.64 13.58
N PRO A 116 22.68 -1.95 13.99
CA PRO A 116 22.63 -1.04 15.13
C PRO A 116 21.57 0.05 14.91
N TYR A 117 20.89 0.46 15.96
CA TYR A 117 19.82 1.47 15.90
C TYR A 117 19.81 2.44 17.09
N ASP A 118 20.84 2.40 17.95
CA ASP A 118 20.93 3.26 19.15
C ASP A 118 20.90 4.76 18.81
N GLN A 119 21.34 5.14 17.60
CA GLN A 119 21.31 6.51 17.08
C GLN A 119 19.95 6.92 16.51
N VAL A 120 19.01 6.01 16.38
CA VAL A 120 17.69 6.29 15.78
C VAL A 120 16.76 6.78 16.88
N THR A 121 16.64 8.09 16.99
CA THR A 121 15.72 8.78 17.92
C THR A 121 14.66 9.55 17.14
N GLU A 122 13.63 10.01 17.82
CA GLU A 122 12.60 10.86 17.21
C GLU A 122 13.22 12.11 16.57
N GLU A 123 14.17 12.75 17.29
CA GLU A 123 14.87 13.94 16.81
C GLU A 123 15.70 13.66 15.56
N ALA A 124 16.40 12.51 15.52
CA ALA A 124 17.18 12.09 14.36
C ALA A 124 16.29 11.86 13.14
N VAL A 125 15.14 11.20 13.32
CA VAL A 125 14.15 11.02 12.26
C VAL A 125 13.63 12.37 11.79
N ARG A 126 13.20 13.26 12.68
CA ARG A 126 12.73 14.62 12.33
C ARG A 126 13.77 15.42 11.58
N ALA A 127 15.03 15.34 11.97
CA ALA A 127 16.12 16.08 11.36
C ALA A 127 16.43 15.63 9.93
N VAL A 128 16.26 14.35 9.61
CA VAL A 128 16.60 13.80 8.28
C VAL A 128 15.46 13.94 7.28
N LEU A 129 14.19 13.95 7.71
CA LEU A 129 13.02 14.00 6.81
C LEU A 129 13.06 15.14 5.78
N PRO A 130 13.47 16.39 6.12
CA PRO A 130 13.53 17.47 5.13
C PRO A 130 14.45 17.20 3.94
N SER A 131 15.45 16.33 4.07
CA SER A 131 16.37 15.96 2.98
C SER A 131 15.70 15.14 1.89
N PHE A 132 14.55 14.55 2.17
CA PHE A 132 13.76 13.77 1.21
C PHE A 132 12.68 14.59 0.49
N LEU A 133 12.53 15.87 0.82
CA LEU A 133 11.54 16.72 0.15
C LEU A 133 12.03 17.15 -1.23
N GLY A 134 11.09 17.29 -2.16
CA GLY A 134 11.34 17.76 -3.51
C GLY A 134 11.61 16.66 -4.53
N PRO A 135 12.06 17.05 -5.74
CA PRO A 135 12.38 16.12 -6.82
C PRO A 135 13.64 15.32 -6.51
N GLN A 136 13.59 14.02 -6.72
CA GLN A 136 14.71 13.11 -6.46
C GLN A 136 14.67 11.88 -7.37
N GLU A 137 15.78 11.17 -7.46
CA GLU A 137 15.86 9.87 -8.10
C GLU A 137 15.69 8.76 -7.05
N GLN A 138 14.81 7.82 -7.32
CA GLN A 138 14.58 6.66 -6.46
C GLN A 138 14.84 5.36 -7.22
N VAL A 139 15.61 4.47 -6.62
CA VAL A 139 15.82 3.10 -7.12
C VAL A 139 14.66 2.24 -6.64
N ALA A 140 13.91 1.66 -7.59
CA ALA A 140 12.79 0.79 -7.27
C ALA A 140 13.25 -0.45 -6.49
N PRO A 141 12.44 -0.97 -5.54
CA PRO A 141 12.79 -2.22 -4.88
C PRO A 141 12.74 -3.39 -5.86
N LEU A 142 13.59 -4.42 -5.63
CA LEU A 142 13.68 -5.59 -6.49
C LEU A 142 12.32 -6.31 -6.66
N PHE A 143 11.52 -6.37 -5.57
CA PHE A 143 10.15 -6.90 -5.59
C PHE A 143 9.14 -5.85 -6.09
N SER A 144 9.34 -5.29 -7.29
CA SER A 144 8.44 -4.30 -7.89
C SER A 144 7.69 -4.85 -9.11
N ALA A 145 6.57 -4.18 -9.46
CA ALA A 145 5.78 -4.53 -10.63
C ALA A 145 6.40 -4.03 -11.97
N LYS A 146 7.56 -3.34 -11.92
CA LYS A 146 8.24 -2.87 -13.13
C LYS A 146 8.76 -4.05 -13.94
N SER A 147 8.79 -3.87 -15.26
CA SER A 147 9.36 -4.80 -16.21
C SER A 147 10.77 -4.35 -16.59
N VAL A 148 11.73 -5.27 -16.54
CA VAL A 148 13.09 -5.09 -17.04
C VAL A 148 13.23 -6.08 -18.19
N ASP A 149 13.50 -5.58 -19.40
CA ASP A 149 13.65 -6.39 -20.62
C ASP A 149 12.48 -7.37 -20.89
N GLY A 150 11.26 -6.91 -20.59
CA GLY A 150 10.04 -7.71 -20.78
C GLY A 150 9.73 -8.71 -19.66
N VAL A 151 10.63 -8.90 -18.69
CA VAL A 151 10.41 -9.73 -17.50
C VAL A 151 10.03 -8.84 -16.32
N ARG A 152 9.00 -9.22 -15.57
CA ARG A 152 8.62 -8.46 -14.36
C ARG A 152 9.69 -8.60 -13.29
N ALA A 153 10.18 -7.49 -12.74
CA ALA A 153 11.19 -7.46 -11.68
C ALA A 153 10.82 -8.39 -10.51
N TYR A 154 9.54 -8.46 -10.17
CA TYR A 154 8.99 -9.36 -9.15
C TYR A 154 9.22 -10.86 -9.46
N GLU A 155 9.11 -11.28 -10.71
CA GLU A 155 9.35 -12.68 -11.10
C GLU A 155 10.83 -13.03 -10.99
N MET A 156 11.67 -12.08 -11.38
CA MET A 156 13.13 -12.18 -11.25
C MET A 156 13.51 -12.26 -9.76
N ALA A 157 13.00 -11.35 -8.93
CA ALA A 157 13.23 -11.35 -7.50
C ALA A 157 12.82 -12.66 -6.81
N ARG A 158 11.68 -13.23 -7.17
CA ARG A 158 11.24 -14.54 -6.63
C ARG A 158 12.17 -15.69 -7.01
N LYS A 159 12.67 -15.68 -8.25
CA LYS A 159 13.63 -16.70 -8.70
C LYS A 159 14.92 -16.61 -7.90
N LEU A 160 15.39 -15.40 -7.68
CA LEU A 160 16.60 -15.10 -6.93
C LEU A 160 16.49 -15.51 -5.46
N TYR A 161 15.42 -15.06 -4.81
CA TYR A 161 15.17 -15.40 -3.41
C TYR A 161 15.09 -16.93 -3.20
N ARG A 162 14.45 -17.66 -4.13
CA ARG A 162 14.40 -19.13 -4.07
C ARG A 162 15.78 -19.77 -4.26
N ASN A 163 16.61 -19.19 -5.10
CA ASN A 163 17.98 -19.68 -5.33
C ASN A 163 18.86 -19.42 -4.09
N ALA A 164 18.69 -18.24 -3.45
CA ALA A 164 19.36 -17.91 -2.21
C ALA A 164 19.04 -18.92 -1.10
N GLN A 165 17.77 -19.21 -0.90
CA GLN A 165 17.35 -20.19 0.11
C GLN A 165 17.89 -21.60 -0.15
N LYS A 166 18.26 -21.92 -1.40
CA LYS A 166 18.88 -23.20 -1.79
C LYS A 166 20.40 -23.19 -1.73
N GLY A 167 21.03 -22.10 -1.27
CA GLY A 167 22.48 -21.95 -1.26
C GLY A 167 23.13 -21.83 -2.65
N ILE A 168 22.35 -21.46 -3.68
CA ILE A 168 22.79 -21.35 -5.09
C ILE A 168 23.06 -19.87 -5.43
N LEU A 169 23.51 -19.04 -4.51
CA LEU A 169 23.80 -17.64 -4.79
C LEU A 169 25.29 -17.39 -4.96
N ASP A 170 25.56 -16.70 -6.06
CA ASP A 170 26.82 -16.02 -6.30
C ASP A 170 26.70 -14.58 -5.75
N SER A 171 27.66 -14.15 -4.92
CA SER A 171 27.64 -12.84 -4.24
C SER A 171 27.64 -11.64 -5.20
N ASP A 172 28.01 -11.84 -6.44
CA ASP A 172 28.03 -10.80 -7.49
C ASP A 172 26.63 -10.53 -8.09
N PHE A 173 25.66 -11.35 -7.75
CA PHE A 173 24.33 -11.26 -8.34
C PHE A 173 23.49 -10.13 -7.76
N ASP A 174 23.64 -9.81 -6.48
CA ASP A 174 22.92 -8.69 -5.84
C ASP A 174 23.35 -7.34 -6.44
N ALA A 175 24.64 -7.19 -6.78
CA ALA A 175 25.16 -5.98 -7.43
C ALA A 175 24.65 -5.83 -8.87
N ALA A 176 24.69 -6.91 -9.67
CA ALA A 176 24.20 -6.90 -11.06
C ALA A 176 22.67 -6.72 -11.15
N ALA A 177 21.91 -7.28 -10.20
CA ALA A 177 20.47 -7.07 -10.12
C ALA A 177 20.11 -5.62 -9.73
N LEU A 178 20.90 -4.98 -8.86
CA LEU A 178 20.73 -3.57 -8.48
C LEU A 178 21.07 -2.62 -9.64
N GLU A 179 22.10 -2.92 -10.45
CA GLU A 179 22.44 -2.12 -11.63
C GLU A 179 21.35 -2.13 -12.71
N THR A 180 20.57 -3.21 -12.79
CA THR A 180 19.45 -3.34 -13.75
C THR A 180 18.16 -2.65 -13.26
N LEU A 181 18.11 -2.20 -12.00
CA LEU A 181 16.93 -1.53 -11.46
C LEU A 181 16.82 -0.10 -12.01
N HIS A 182 15.73 0.17 -12.71
CA HIS A 182 15.45 1.50 -13.24
C HIS A 182 15.32 2.53 -12.12
N ARG A 183 16.12 3.58 -12.19
CA ARG A 183 15.89 4.81 -11.44
C ARG A 183 14.63 5.50 -11.95
N SER A 184 13.84 6.04 -11.05
CA SER A 184 12.64 6.81 -11.37
C SER A 184 12.77 8.19 -10.77
N ARG A 185 12.46 9.21 -11.55
CA ARG A 185 12.27 10.55 -10.99
C ARG A 185 10.93 10.58 -10.28
N ILE A 186 10.97 10.96 -9.02
CA ILE A 186 9.82 11.13 -8.14
C ILE A 186 9.89 12.50 -7.47
N THR A 187 8.78 12.93 -6.90
CA THR A 187 8.74 14.12 -6.05
C THR A 187 8.01 13.75 -4.77
N ILE A 188 8.63 14.04 -3.65
CA ILE A 188 7.96 14.01 -2.34
C ILE A 188 7.60 15.45 -2.01
N SER A 189 6.31 15.76 -2.00
CA SER A 189 5.80 17.12 -1.83
C SER A 189 5.59 17.50 -0.38
N ASP A 190 5.36 16.50 0.49
CA ASP A 190 5.19 16.73 1.92
C ASP A 190 5.53 15.48 2.73
N LEU A 191 6.12 15.71 3.93
CA LEU A 191 6.49 14.69 4.90
C LEU A 191 6.19 15.19 6.30
N GLU A 192 5.55 14.33 7.09
CA GLU A 192 5.26 14.64 8.50
C GLU A 192 5.48 13.40 9.37
N LEU A 193 6.29 13.52 10.40
CA LEU A 193 6.38 12.52 11.44
C LEU A 193 5.17 12.64 12.36
N LEU A 194 4.27 11.68 12.27
CA LEU A 194 3.01 11.65 13.03
C LEU A 194 3.22 11.11 14.45
N ASP A 195 4.09 10.09 14.57
CA ASP A 195 4.32 9.40 15.82
C ASP A 195 5.64 8.63 15.79
N TYR A 196 6.24 8.40 16.95
CA TYR A 196 7.47 7.64 17.12
C TYR A 196 7.39 6.79 18.39
N VAL A 197 7.78 5.53 18.26
CA VAL A 197 7.92 4.61 19.38
C VAL A 197 9.37 4.20 19.49
N GLU A 198 9.95 4.44 20.66
CA GLU A 198 11.31 4.04 20.99
C GLU A 198 11.44 2.51 21.03
N ALA A 199 12.68 2.03 20.88
CA ALA A 199 12.98 0.62 21.07
C ALA A 199 12.57 0.18 22.49
N ALA A 200 11.82 -0.93 22.57
CA ALA A 200 11.39 -1.46 23.86
C ALA A 200 12.52 -2.29 24.49
N ALA A 201 12.82 -2.04 25.74
CA ALA A 201 13.73 -2.91 26.52
C ALA A 201 13.16 -4.34 26.72
N VAL A 202 11.84 -4.50 26.55
CA VAL A 202 11.08 -5.78 26.53
C VAL A 202 9.99 -5.63 25.46
N PRO A 203 9.76 -6.64 24.61
CA PRO A 203 8.81 -6.51 23.51
C PRO A 203 7.40 -6.21 24.02
N SER A 204 6.96 -4.97 23.84
CA SER A 204 5.55 -4.62 24.03
C SER A 204 4.83 -4.80 22.67
N ARG A 205 3.67 -5.45 22.71
CA ARG A 205 2.84 -5.78 21.53
C ARG A 205 2.10 -4.55 20.96
N THR A 206 2.75 -3.43 20.77
CA THR A 206 2.12 -2.27 20.13
C THR A 206 2.48 -2.22 18.65
N ASN A 207 1.70 -2.91 17.83
CA ASN A 207 1.70 -2.70 16.38
C ASN A 207 0.76 -1.54 16.07
N PHE A 208 1.24 -0.42 15.51
CA PHE A 208 0.41 0.68 15.01
C PHE A 208 -0.59 0.21 13.93
N PHE A 209 -0.31 -0.91 13.28
CA PHE A 209 -1.10 -1.48 12.20
C PHE A 209 -1.68 -2.86 12.57
N SER A 210 -1.96 -3.12 13.86
CA SER A 210 -2.73 -4.30 14.23
C SER A 210 -4.10 -4.25 13.55
N PRO A 211 -4.55 -5.37 12.97
CA PRO A 211 -5.85 -5.45 12.32
C PRO A 211 -6.99 -5.58 13.36
N GLU A 212 -7.20 -4.55 14.18
CA GLU A 212 -8.35 -4.52 15.09
C GLU A 212 -9.51 -3.74 14.47
N LYS A 213 -10.74 -4.18 14.77
CA LYS A 213 -12.00 -3.77 14.14
C LYS A 213 -12.27 -2.26 14.21
N ARG A 214 -12.51 -1.63 13.06
CA ARG A 214 -13.16 -0.30 13.02
C ARG A 214 -14.52 -0.36 13.70
N SER A 215 -14.66 0.23 14.86
CA SER A 215 -15.98 0.51 15.41
C SER A 215 -16.51 1.78 14.71
N LYS A 216 -17.67 1.66 14.05
CA LYS A 216 -18.43 2.82 13.57
C LYS A 216 -18.82 3.66 14.77
N LYS A 217 -18.03 4.68 15.12
CA LYS A 217 -18.49 5.78 15.97
C LYS A 217 -18.50 7.04 15.11
N SER A 218 -19.70 7.64 15.10
CA SER A 218 -20.07 8.91 14.49
C SER A 218 -18.97 9.98 14.57
N CYS A 219 -18.68 10.57 13.41
CA CYS A 219 -17.84 11.75 13.27
C CYS A 219 -18.46 12.93 14.07
N PRO A 220 -17.71 13.62 14.91
CA PRO A 220 -18.15 14.93 15.41
C PRO A 220 -17.83 16.01 14.38
N THR A 221 -18.69 17.03 14.35
CA THR A 221 -18.66 18.26 13.56
C THR A 221 -17.31 18.99 13.57
N PRO A 222 -17.01 19.83 12.55
CA PRO A 222 -15.71 20.46 12.35
C PRO A 222 -15.53 21.67 13.26
N ASP A 223 -15.02 21.43 14.47
CA ASP A 223 -14.41 22.46 15.30
C ASP A 223 -13.54 21.78 16.35
N ALA A 224 -12.29 21.56 16.00
CA ALA A 224 -11.14 21.46 16.92
C ALA A 224 -9.93 20.92 16.14
N ALA A 225 -9.02 21.80 15.82
CA ALA A 225 -7.63 21.45 15.54
C ALA A 225 -7.02 20.89 16.82
N ALA A 226 -7.02 19.60 16.98
CA ALA A 226 -6.12 18.80 17.84
C ALA A 226 -6.60 17.34 17.86
N THR A 227 -5.68 16.42 17.74
CA THR A 227 -5.82 14.98 17.99
C THR A 227 -6.47 14.15 16.85
N CYS A 228 -5.78 14.00 15.73
CA CYS A 228 -5.97 12.80 14.91
C CYS A 228 -5.15 11.63 15.50
N SER A 229 -5.51 11.20 16.69
CA SER A 229 -4.98 10.00 17.34
C SER A 229 -5.95 8.87 17.09
N GLN A 230 -5.52 7.83 16.43
CA GLN A 230 -6.16 6.54 16.19
C GLN A 230 -6.88 6.36 14.84
N ILE A 231 -6.11 6.15 13.79
CA ILE A 231 -6.58 5.28 12.70
C ILE A 231 -6.27 3.84 13.12
N VAL A 232 -7.21 3.21 13.79
CA VAL A 232 -7.18 1.78 14.11
C VAL A 232 -7.73 1.04 12.89
N ILE A 233 -6.90 0.25 12.23
CA ILE A 233 -7.32 -0.59 11.10
C ILE A 233 -7.78 -1.93 11.66
N SER A 234 -9.07 -2.19 11.59
CA SER A 234 -9.63 -3.48 11.99
C SER A 234 -9.88 -4.40 10.80
N SER A 235 -9.51 -5.66 10.95
CA SER A 235 -9.85 -6.74 10.04
C SER A 235 -11.12 -7.46 10.43
N VAL A 236 -11.82 -7.91 9.40
CA VAL A 236 -13.12 -8.52 9.33
C VAL A 236 -13.22 -9.86 10.07
N ALA A 237 -14.40 -10.08 10.67
CA ALA A 237 -14.83 -11.32 11.28
C ALA A 237 -14.87 -12.50 10.28
N GLU A 238 -14.52 -13.68 10.77
CA GLU A 238 -14.72 -14.96 10.11
C GLU A 238 -16.22 -15.24 9.89
N GLY A 239 -16.65 -15.13 8.64
CA GLY A 239 -17.91 -15.67 8.14
C GLY A 239 -17.58 -16.43 6.87
N GLY A 240 -17.85 -17.75 6.86
CA GLY A 240 -17.43 -18.72 5.86
C GLY A 240 -17.54 -18.26 4.41
N VAL A 241 -16.41 -18.03 3.81
CA VAL A 241 -16.23 -17.82 2.37
C VAL A 241 -14.96 -18.56 1.96
N GLU A 242 -15.06 -19.26 0.84
CA GLU A 242 -14.00 -19.95 0.09
C GLU A 242 -12.58 -19.43 0.41
N LYS A 243 -11.63 -20.35 0.57
CA LYS A 243 -10.20 -20.08 0.77
C LYS A 243 -9.72 -19.01 -0.22
N SER A 244 -9.82 -17.76 0.19
CA SER A 244 -9.43 -16.59 -0.60
C SER A 244 -7.92 -16.58 -0.79
N ALA A 245 -7.44 -15.94 -1.86
CA ALA A 245 -6.02 -15.75 -2.12
C ALA A 245 -5.27 -15.09 -0.94
N SER A 246 -5.99 -14.38 -0.05
CA SER A 246 -5.47 -13.75 1.17
C SER A 246 -4.77 -14.72 2.14
N SER A 247 -5.16 -16.00 2.15
CA SER A 247 -4.53 -17.02 3.01
C SER A 247 -3.13 -17.46 2.55
N ARG A 248 -2.68 -17.01 1.36
CA ARG A 248 -1.40 -17.43 0.75
C ARG A 248 -0.25 -16.44 0.98
N ILE A 249 -0.54 -15.29 1.58
CA ILE A 249 0.47 -14.25 1.84
C ILE A 249 0.95 -14.43 3.27
N ASN A 250 2.18 -14.92 3.43
CA ASN A 250 2.84 -14.94 4.72
C ASN A 250 3.16 -13.51 5.14
N VAL A 251 3.08 -13.25 6.43
CA VAL A 251 3.45 -11.98 7.05
C VAL A 251 4.44 -12.27 8.14
N ALA A 252 5.63 -11.71 8.02
CA ALA A 252 6.64 -11.80 9.05
C ALA A 252 6.21 -11.02 10.29
N ASP A 253 6.45 -11.56 11.46
CA ASP A 253 6.21 -10.87 12.72
C ASP A 253 7.52 -10.32 13.28
N THR A 254 7.72 -9.02 13.10
CA THR A 254 8.86 -8.28 13.65
C THR A 254 8.53 -7.53 14.94
N SER A 255 7.31 -7.68 15.48
CA SER A 255 6.87 -6.99 16.69
C SER A 255 7.66 -7.42 17.93
N SER A 256 8.08 -8.70 17.97
CA SER A 256 8.87 -9.26 19.07
C SER A 256 10.32 -8.76 19.12
N LEU A 257 10.79 -8.06 18.09
CA LEU A 257 12.17 -7.56 18.03
C LEU A 257 12.38 -6.28 18.85
N GLY A 258 11.32 -5.62 19.32
CA GLY A 258 11.40 -4.39 20.11
C GLY A 258 12.05 -3.21 19.39
N LEU A 259 12.04 -3.21 18.07
CA LEU A 259 12.71 -2.18 17.25
C LEU A 259 11.96 -0.84 17.30
N PRO A 260 12.68 0.30 17.19
CA PRO A 260 12.02 1.60 17.11
C PRO A 260 11.19 1.72 15.83
N GLU A 261 10.05 2.41 15.92
CA GLU A 261 9.10 2.55 14.81
C GLU A 261 8.63 4.00 14.67
N ALA A 262 8.69 4.53 13.46
CA ALA A 262 8.11 5.82 13.10
C ALA A 262 6.86 5.65 12.26
N ARG A 263 5.86 6.49 12.49
CA ARG A 263 4.69 6.64 11.62
C ARG A 263 4.79 7.96 10.88
N ILE A 264 4.88 7.88 9.55
CA ILE A 264 5.16 9.04 8.70
C ILE A 264 4.06 9.19 7.67
N ARG A 265 3.51 10.41 7.53
CA ARG A 265 2.66 10.81 6.42
C ARG A 265 3.54 11.27 5.26
N ILE A 266 3.24 10.79 4.06
CA ILE A 266 4.07 10.99 2.85
C ILE A 266 3.15 11.39 1.70
N ALA A 267 3.25 12.63 1.21
CA ALA A 267 2.62 13.06 -0.01
C ALA A 267 3.65 13.03 -1.16
N CYS A 268 3.30 12.36 -2.26
CA CYS A 268 4.27 12.10 -3.33
C CYS A 268 3.63 11.94 -4.70
N SER A 269 4.46 12.14 -5.72
CA SER A 269 4.08 11.92 -7.12
C SER A 269 3.88 10.45 -7.46
N LYS A 270 3.28 10.19 -8.64
CA LYS A 270 3.20 8.83 -9.20
C LYS A 270 4.56 8.14 -9.27
N GLY A 271 4.55 6.82 -9.12
CA GLY A 271 5.74 5.99 -9.28
C GLY A 271 6.66 5.95 -8.07
N THR A 272 6.32 6.64 -6.99
CA THR A 272 7.04 6.56 -5.72
C THR A 272 6.78 5.20 -5.05
N TYR A 273 7.85 4.52 -4.67
CA TYR A 273 7.81 3.28 -3.88
C TYR A 273 8.07 3.60 -2.40
N ILE A 274 7.06 3.45 -1.57
CA ILE A 274 7.19 3.75 -0.13
C ILE A 274 8.12 2.73 0.56
N ARG A 275 8.22 1.50 0.05
CA ARG A 275 9.23 0.51 0.49
C ARG A 275 10.67 0.97 0.24
N ALA A 276 10.91 1.62 -0.92
CA ALA A 276 12.22 2.21 -1.21
C ALA A 276 12.47 3.44 -0.31
N PHE A 277 11.45 4.26 -0.04
CA PHE A 277 11.58 5.36 0.92
C PHE A 277 11.97 4.84 2.31
N ALA A 278 11.37 3.75 2.79
CA ALA A 278 11.74 3.15 4.07
C ALA A 278 13.22 2.70 4.08
N ARG A 279 13.69 2.04 3.00
CA ARG A 279 15.10 1.68 2.83
C ARG A 279 16.00 2.91 2.91
N ASP A 280 15.72 3.90 2.07
CA ASP A 280 16.55 5.10 1.91
C ASP A 280 16.60 5.92 3.22
N LEU A 281 15.48 5.97 3.96
CA LEU A 281 15.41 6.61 5.28
C LEU A 281 16.26 5.86 6.31
N GLY A 282 16.21 4.52 6.32
CA GLY A 282 17.06 3.70 7.16
C GLY A 282 18.55 3.93 6.87
N GLU A 283 18.93 3.94 5.59
CA GLU A 283 20.30 4.22 5.15
C GLU A 283 20.76 5.62 5.58
N ALA A 284 19.92 6.65 5.45
CA ALA A 284 20.22 8.02 5.86
C ALA A 284 20.43 8.15 7.38
N LEU A 285 19.81 7.28 8.17
CA LEU A 285 19.98 7.19 9.62
C LEU A 285 21.12 6.24 10.03
N GLY A 286 21.86 5.67 9.06
CA GLY A 286 22.96 4.74 9.33
C GLY A 286 22.50 3.36 9.84
N THR A 287 21.28 2.95 9.51
CA THR A 287 20.70 1.67 9.92
C THR A 287 19.94 1.01 8.78
N GLY A 288 19.35 -0.16 9.01
CA GLY A 288 18.37 -0.76 8.11
C GLY A 288 16.95 -0.39 8.48
N ALA A 289 16.02 -0.39 7.51
CA ALA A 289 14.61 -0.20 7.81
C ALA A 289 13.71 -0.97 6.84
N HIS A 290 12.47 -1.23 7.27
CA HIS A 290 11.41 -1.84 6.48
C HIS A 290 10.05 -1.30 6.90
N LEU A 291 9.05 -1.42 6.01
CA LEU A 291 7.67 -1.08 6.34
C LEU A 291 7.07 -2.10 7.31
N SER A 292 6.52 -1.64 8.42
CA SER A 292 5.65 -2.41 9.32
C SER A 292 4.19 -2.35 8.89
N GLY A 293 3.80 -1.29 8.17
CA GLY A 293 2.47 -1.10 7.61
C GLY A 293 2.41 0.04 6.62
N LEU A 294 1.40 0.00 5.75
CA LEU A 294 1.20 1.03 4.73
C LEU A 294 -0.27 1.23 4.44
N VAL A 295 -0.72 2.47 4.49
CA VAL A 295 -2.08 2.87 4.12
C VAL A 295 -2.01 3.97 3.08
N ARG A 296 -2.65 3.80 1.93
CA ARG A 296 -2.86 4.88 0.99
C ARG A 296 -4.10 5.68 1.38
N THR A 297 -3.90 6.86 1.96
CA THR A 297 -4.98 7.72 2.46
C THR A 297 -5.63 8.53 1.35
N LYS A 298 -4.86 8.81 0.25
CA LYS A 298 -5.37 9.66 -0.83
C LYS A 298 -4.80 9.28 -2.20
N THR A 299 -5.62 9.45 -3.24
CA THR A 299 -5.21 9.39 -4.65
C THR A 299 -5.94 10.50 -5.40
N GLY A 300 -5.23 11.58 -5.77
CA GLY A 300 -5.84 12.78 -6.31
C GLY A 300 -6.91 13.35 -5.39
N ALA A 301 -8.15 13.45 -5.86
CA ALA A 301 -9.28 13.93 -5.07
C ALA A 301 -9.94 12.85 -4.20
N PHE A 302 -9.60 11.56 -4.39
CA PHE A 302 -10.24 10.46 -3.66
C PHE A 302 -9.56 10.25 -2.31
N GLN A 303 -10.34 10.29 -1.24
CA GLN A 303 -9.88 10.13 0.13
C GLN A 303 -10.32 8.77 0.70
N LEU A 304 -9.60 8.25 1.68
CA LEU A 304 -9.90 6.97 2.31
C LEU A 304 -11.22 7.02 3.08
N GLU A 305 -11.56 8.15 3.66
CA GLU A 305 -12.82 8.35 4.41
C GLU A 305 -14.05 8.21 3.52
N ASP A 306 -13.93 8.52 2.22
CA ASP A 306 -14.98 8.41 1.21
C ASP A 306 -14.95 7.08 0.46
N ALA A 307 -13.95 6.23 0.73
CA ALA A 307 -13.80 4.95 0.04
C ALA A 307 -14.79 3.91 0.60
N LEU A 308 -15.32 3.12 -0.32
CA LEU A 308 -16.17 1.97 0.02
C LEU A 308 -15.30 0.83 0.56
N SER A 309 -15.77 0.12 1.57
CA SER A 309 -15.25 -1.21 1.83
C SER A 309 -15.48 -2.12 0.62
N LEU A 310 -14.71 -3.19 0.48
CA LEU A 310 -14.94 -4.17 -0.58
C LEU A 310 -16.36 -4.75 -0.51
N GLU A 311 -16.88 -4.97 0.67
CA GLU A 311 -18.24 -5.50 0.90
C GLU A 311 -19.31 -4.52 0.42
N GLU A 312 -19.18 -3.24 0.74
CA GLU A 312 -20.07 -2.19 0.26
C GLU A 312 -20.03 -2.05 -1.28
N ALA A 313 -18.82 -2.10 -1.86
CA ALA A 313 -18.66 -2.07 -3.31
C ALA A 313 -19.30 -3.29 -4.00
N LEU A 314 -19.24 -4.47 -3.38
CA LEU A 314 -19.92 -5.66 -3.90
C LEU A 314 -21.43 -5.59 -3.68
N ALA A 315 -21.91 -5.01 -2.58
CA ALA A 315 -23.35 -4.81 -2.32
C ALA A 315 -23.99 -3.85 -3.33
N LEU A 316 -23.26 -2.80 -3.78
CA LEU A 316 -23.72 -1.91 -4.86
C LEU A 316 -23.91 -2.64 -6.20
N LEU A 317 -23.23 -3.77 -6.39
CA LEU A 317 -23.25 -4.60 -7.59
C LEU A 317 -24.04 -5.90 -7.37
N ALA A 318 -24.71 -6.04 -6.22
CA ALA A 318 -25.65 -7.13 -5.98
C ALA A 318 -26.99 -6.86 -6.68
N ASP A 319 -27.64 -7.92 -7.15
CA ASP A 319 -28.97 -7.85 -7.76
C ASP A 319 -30.05 -7.65 -6.69
#